data_6d92d4af3f319ee63a07851fe7f053a6
#
_entry.id   6d92d4af3f319ee63a07851fe7f053a6
#
_cell.length_a   1.000
_cell.length_b   1.000
_cell.length_c   1.000
_cell.angle_alpha   90.00
_cell.angle_beta   90.00
_cell.angle_gamma   90.00
#
_symmetry.space_group_name_H-M   'P 1'
#
loop_
_entity.id
_entity.type
_entity.pdbx_description
1 polymer ?
#
loop_
_entity_poly.entity_id
_entity_poly.type
_entity_poly.pdbx_seq_one_letter_code
_entity_poly.pdbx_strand_id
1 'polypeptide(L)'
;MRIAGLKIVALFALVFAVLAVSADARPHYYVGWENRPTITSGTYAGLPEPNHGRLTFLFGHFYDDNPTSNHFHGVGRYTYAGPRTAPVVVDTSGNNRLPEIFARVEEPFIPLLPGSGLWAGKYVSGLAEGEYARLTIATVGWLDGRGVGEQILFNRSPHYAGSLEGSTVALELLEISPGLNVADESGNPLFAGSNLAVLGSGNVWQYTPVFWADLSVGQDVPLTAKFRLVDLNGVRQPSGYFYYDFQTVVPEPASLIALGTGLAGFAALRRRGRV
;
A
#
# COMPACT_ATOMS: atom_id res chain seq x y z
N MET A 1 68.93 -22.04 -1.40
CA MET A 1 67.89 -21.73 -0.44
C MET A 1 66.71 -21.08 -1.24
N ARG A 2 65.66 -21.80 -1.49
CA ARG A 2 64.52 -21.36 -2.31
C ARG A 2 63.41 -20.86 -1.40
N ILE A 3 63.05 -19.58 -1.51
CA ILE A 3 61.92 -18.99 -0.79
C ILE A 3 60.65 -19.21 -1.63
N ALA A 4 59.73 -19.97 -1.05
CA ALA A 4 58.42 -20.25 -1.67
C ALA A 4 57.54 -19.02 -1.56
N GLY A 5 56.98 -18.57 -2.70
CA GLY A 5 56.03 -17.48 -2.73
C GLY A 5 54.63 -17.97 -2.29
N LEU A 6 54.11 -17.35 -1.25
CA LEU A 6 52.77 -17.55 -0.73
C LEU A 6 51.78 -16.78 -1.60
N LYS A 7 50.98 -17.51 -2.39
CA LYS A 7 49.84 -16.91 -3.14
C LYS A 7 48.65 -16.77 -2.21
N ILE A 8 48.36 -15.56 -1.80
CA ILE A 8 47.10 -15.24 -1.09
C ILE A 8 45.99 -15.14 -2.14
N VAL A 9 45.12 -16.15 -2.19
CA VAL A 9 43.88 -16.11 -2.93
C VAL A 9 42.84 -15.49 -2.00
N ALA A 10 42.48 -14.23 -2.25
CA ALA A 10 41.37 -13.57 -1.56
C ALA A 10 40.07 -14.08 -2.13
N LEU A 11 39.39 -14.96 -1.41
CA LEU A 11 38.05 -15.44 -1.72
C LEU A 11 37.04 -14.36 -1.31
N PHE A 12 36.51 -13.59 -2.26
CA PHE A 12 35.38 -12.71 -2.04
C PHE A 12 34.11 -13.54 -1.93
N ALA A 13 33.66 -13.85 -0.72
CA ALA A 13 32.33 -14.37 -0.48
C ALA A 13 31.32 -13.24 -0.64
N LEU A 14 30.58 -13.23 -1.74
CA LEU A 14 29.45 -12.35 -1.96
C LEU A 14 28.28 -12.88 -1.09
N VAL A 15 28.10 -12.28 0.09
CA VAL A 15 26.95 -12.57 0.96
C VAL A 15 25.74 -11.85 0.36
N PHE A 16 24.89 -12.58 -0.36
CA PHE A 16 23.54 -12.12 -0.65
C PHE A 16 22.73 -12.20 0.66
N ALA A 17 22.57 -11.07 1.32
CA ALA A 17 21.56 -10.93 2.37
C ALA A 17 20.19 -10.99 1.67
N VAL A 18 19.56 -12.14 1.70
CA VAL A 18 18.12 -12.25 1.46
C VAL A 18 17.46 -11.58 2.66
N LEU A 19 17.04 -10.34 2.50
CA LEU A 19 16.16 -9.70 3.46
C LEU A 19 14.86 -10.49 3.44
N ALA A 20 14.71 -11.39 4.41
CA ALA A 20 13.43 -11.97 4.71
C ALA A 20 12.51 -10.81 5.14
N VAL A 21 11.59 -10.42 4.26
CA VAL A 21 10.46 -9.56 4.64
C VAL A 21 9.80 -10.30 5.79
N SER A 22 9.83 -9.74 6.98
CA SER A 22 9.19 -10.35 8.15
C SER A 22 7.69 -10.46 7.85
N ALA A 23 7.15 -11.67 7.94
CA ALA A 23 5.76 -12.01 7.65
C ALA A 23 4.72 -11.36 8.61
N ASP A 24 5.15 -10.39 9.40
CA ASP A 24 4.33 -9.72 10.42
C ASP A 24 4.31 -8.19 10.21
N ALA A 25 4.38 -7.75 8.96
CA ALA A 25 4.27 -6.33 8.64
C ALA A 25 2.83 -5.87 8.92
N ARG A 26 2.69 -4.92 9.83
CA ARG A 26 1.42 -4.24 10.16
C ARG A 26 0.73 -3.77 8.87
N PRO A 27 -0.56 -4.11 8.64
CA PRO A 27 -1.33 -3.52 7.55
C PRO A 27 -1.45 -2.01 7.71
N HIS A 28 -1.52 -1.30 6.59
CA HIS A 28 -1.85 0.13 6.55
C HIS A 28 -3.21 0.38 5.91
N TYR A 29 -3.76 -0.60 5.18
CA TYR A 29 -5.06 -0.50 4.53
C TYR A 29 -6.10 -1.28 5.32
N TYR A 30 -7.26 -0.64 5.56
CA TYR A 30 -8.31 -1.24 6.37
C TYR A 30 -9.67 -1.12 5.71
N VAL A 31 -10.53 -2.07 6.04
CA VAL A 31 -11.94 -2.06 5.71
C VAL A 31 -12.74 -1.95 7.00
N GLY A 32 -13.54 -0.90 7.08
CA GLY A 32 -14.59 -0.69 8.08
C GLY A 32 -15.88 -0.29 7.41
N TRP A 33 -16.83 0.23 8.18
CA TRP A 33 -18.02 0.85 7.66
C TRP A 33 -18.41 2.05 8.53
N GLU A 34 -18.94 3.10 7.93
CA GLU A 34 -19.33 4.31 8.66
C GLU A 34 -20.64 4.10 9.42
N ASN A 35 -20.60 4.10 10.73
CA ASN A 35 -21.77 3.88 11.59
C ASN A 35 -22.40 5.17 12.15
N ARG A 36 -21.80 6.34 11.93
CA ARG A 36 -22.38 7.62 12.35
C ARG A 36 -23.53 8.00 11.41
N PRO A 37 -24.70 8.34 11.95
CA PRO A 37 -25.84 8.76 11.12
C PRO A 37 -25.75 10.21 10.64
N THR A 38 -24.92 11.05 11.31
CA THR A 38 -24.81 12.48 11.03
C THR A 38 -23.37 12.96 11.07
N ILE A 39 -23.06 13.97 10.28
CA ILE A 39 -21.78 14.66 10.29
C ILE A 39 -21.67 15.46 11.61
N THR A 40 -20.55 15.29 12.32
CA THR A 40 -20.35 15.87 13.66
C THR A 40 -19.62 17.21 13.67
N SER A 41 -18.93 17.57 12.56
CA SER A 41 -18.10 18.77 12.50
C SER A 41 -18.00 19.35 11.08
N GLY A 42 -17.48 20.55 10.94
CA GLY A 42 -17.25 21.22 9.67
C GLY A 42 -18.52 21.86 9.08
N THR A 43 -18.44 22.31 7.82
CA THR A 43 -19.49 23.05 7.10
C THR A 43 -20.85 22.35 7.11
N TYR A 44 -20.85 21.03 7.03
CA TYR A 44 -22.06 20.22 6.91
C TYR A 44 -22.49 19.54 8.22
N ALA A 45 -21.93 19.97 9.37
CA ALA A 45 -22.28 19.41 10.68
C ALA A 45 -23.80 19.40 10.92
N GLY A 46 -24.34 18.28 11.42
CA GLY A 46 -25.76 18.05 11.65
C GLY A 46 -26.54 17.54 10.43
N LEU A 47 -25.95 17.51 9.22
CA LEU A 47 -26.57 16.84 8.08
C LEU A 47 -26.35 15.32 8.17
N PRO A 48 -27.19 14.50 7.47
CA PRO A 48 -26.97 13.08 7.35
C PRO A 48 -25.55 12.76 6.86
N GLU A 49 -24.91 11.72 7.42
CA GLU A 49 -23.60 11.27 6.93
C GLU A 49 -23.80 10.45 5.63
N PRO A 50 -23.28 10.91 4.48
CA PRO A 50 -23.52 10.24 3.19
C PRO A 50 -22.88 8.84 3.11
N ASN A 51 -21.94 8.55 4.01
CA ASN A 51 -21.31 7.23 4.09
C ASN A 51 -21.97 6.30 5.13
N HIS A 52 -23.01 6.75 5.84
CA HIS A 52 -23.65 5.92 6.86
C HIS A 52 -24.16 4.60 6.27
N GLY A 53 -23.76 3.48 6.89
CA GLY A 53 -24.10 2.13 6.42
C GLY A 53 -23.28 1.63 5.23
N ARG A 54 -22.30 2.40 4.74
CA ARG A 54 -21.42 2.03 3.63
C ARG A 54 -20.11 1.44 4.13
N LEU A 55 -19.57 0.49 3.39
CA LEU A 55 -18.17 0.10 3.52
C LEU A 55 -17.28 1.33 3.31
N THR A 56 -16.19 1.39 4.03
CA THR A 56 -15.22 2.48 3.92
C THR A 56 -13.81 1.90 3.80
N PHE A 57 -13.09 2.34 2.78
CA PHE A 57 -11.67 2.03 2.63
C PHE A 57 -10.86 3.08 3.39
N LEU A 58 -9.93 2.62 4.22
CA LEU A 58 -9.21 3.45 5.17
C LEU A 58 -7.72 3.24 5.00
N PHE A 59 -6.95 4.33 5.11
CA PHE A 59 -5.51 4.27 5.27
C PHE A 59 -5.15 4.63 6.71
N GLY A 60 -4.38 3.77 7.39
CA GLY A 60 -3.95 3.95 8.77
C GLY A 60 -2.57 4.53 8.86
N HIS A 61 -2.44 5.76 9.38
CA HIS A 61 -1.16 6.35 9.71
C HIS A 61 -0.71 5.91 11.09
N PHE A 62 0.50 5.35 11.16
CA PHE A 62 1.13 4.89 12.39
C PHE A 62 2.37 5.71 12.69
N TYR A 63 2.42 6.25 13.90
CA TYR A 63 3.56 7.01 14.44
C TYR A 63 4.13 6.22 15.62
N ASP A 64 5.14 5.39 15.37
CA ASP A 64 5.70 4.50 16.38
C ASP A 64 6.30 5.26 17.57
N ASP A 65 6.89 6.45 17.34
CA ASP A 65 7.40 7.33 18.38
C ASP A 65 6.31 8.08 19.15
N ASN A 66 5.09 8.19 18.58
CA ASN A 66 3.95 8.85 19.19
C ASN A 66 2.63 8.17 18.80
N PRO A 67 2.35 6.95 19.31
CA PRO A 67 1.17 6.18 18.93
C PRO A 67 -0.17 6.89 19.19
N THR A 68 -0.18 7.87 20.10
CA THR A 68 -1.37 8.69 20.33
C THR A 68 -1.72 9.58 19.13
N SER A 69 -0.86 9.73 18.14
CA SER A 69 -1.14 10.42 16.88
C SER A 69 -1.69 9.50 15.79
N ASN A 70 -1.74 8.19 16.02
CA ASN A 70 -2.29 7.24 15.06
C ASN A 70 -3.74 7.58 14.71
N HIS A 71 -4.06 7.60 13.41
CA HIS A 71 -5.41 7.92 12.93
C HIS A 71 -5.67 7.31 11.56
N PHE A 72 -6.95 7.24 11.19
CA PHE A 72 -7.37 6.84 9.85
C PHE A 72 -7.65 8.04 8.96
N HIS A 73 -7.27 7.92 7.71
CA HIS A 73 -7.85 8.67 6.60
C HIS A 73 -8.85 7.80 5.83
N GLY A 74 -10.04 8.32 5.61
CA GLY A 74 -11.01 7.69 4.72
C GLY A 74 -10.62 7.95 3.27
N VAL A 75 -10.46 6.88 2.49
CA VAL A 75 -10.12 6.94 1.07
C VAL A 75 -11.35 6.53 0.26
N GLY A 76 -11.74 7.38 -0.71
CA GLY A 76 -12.92 7.05 -1.53
C GLY A 76 -14.23 7.15 -0.77
N ARG A 77 -14.49 8.26 -0.09
CA ARG A 77 -15.74 8.51 0.64
C ARG A 77 -16.65 9.47 -0.12
N TYR A 78 -17.97 9.26 -0.02
CA TYR A 78 -18.95 10.27 -0.44
C TYR A 78 -18.85 11.50 0.42
N THR A 79 -18.98 12.67 -0.20
CA THR A 79 -18.92 13.97 0.48
C THR A 79 -20.03 14.89 -0.01
N TYR A 80 -20.33 15.93 0.75
CA TYR A 80 -21.17 17.02 0.27
C TYR A 80 -20.34 18.04 -0.51
N ALA A 81 -20.96 18.60 -1.54
CA ALA A 81 -20.50 19.76 -2.28
C ALA A 81 -21.58 20.84 -2.32
N GLY A 82 -21.22 22.09 -2.63
CA GLY A 82 -22.14 23.22 -2.72
C GLY A 82 -22.43 23.89 -1.37
N PRO A 83 -23.36 24.84 -1.34
CA PRO A 83 -23.70 25.56 -0.11
C PRO A 83 -24.47 24.67 0.86
N ARG A 84 -24.27 24.89 2.17
CA ARG A 84 -24.96 24.13 3.22
C ARG A 84 -26.49 24.12 3.08
N THR A 85 -27.06 25.17 2.51
CA THR A 85 -28.51 25.32 2.30
C THR A 85 -29.06 24.50 1.13
N ALA A 86 -28.19 24.04 0.24
CA ALA A 86 -28.52 23.19 -0.90
C ALA A 86 -27.35 22.25 -1.21
N PRO A 87 -26.99 21.34 -0.27
CA PRO A 87 -25.86 20.45 -0.45
C PRO A 87 -26.18 19.33 -1.44
N VAL A 88 -25.20 18.93 -2.24
CA VAL A 88 -25.27 17.79 -3.16
C VAL A 88 -24.28 16.75 -2.71
N VAL A 89 -24.69 15.49 -2.61
CA VAL A 89 -23.77 14.36 -2.35
C VAL A 89 -23.03 14.04 -3.63
N VAL A 90 -21.71 14.03 -3.55
CA VAL A 90 -20.83 13.64 -4.65
C VAL A 90 -20.02 12.41 -4.25
N ASP A 91 -19.80 11.50 -5.20
CA ASP A 91 -18.92 10.37 -5.02
C ASP A 91 -17.49 10.88 -5.06
N THR A 92 -16.87 10.83 -3.92
CA THR A 92 -15.44 11.06 -3.72
C THR A 92 -14.92 12.37 -4.30
N SER A 93 -14.94 13.41 -3.48
CA SER A 93 -14.13 14.60 -3.70
C SER A 93 -12.96 14.60 -2.71
N GLY A 94 -11.74 14.84 -3.17
CA GLY A 94 -10.56 15.04 -2.33
C GLY A 94 -9.71 13.81 -2.15
N ASN A 95 -9.80 13.07 -1.04
CA ASN A 95 -8.89 11.96 -0.76
C ASN A 95 -9.40 10.62 -1.31
N ASN A 96 -9.11 10.32 -2.56
CA ASN A 96 -9.51 9.07 -3.20
C ASN A 96 -8.36 8.36 -3.95
N ARG A 97 -7.13 8.78 -3.75
CA ARG A 97 -5.96 8.21 -4.42
C ARG A 97 -4.90 7.80 -3.41
N LEU A 98 -4.16 6.75 -3.74
CA LEU A 98 -3.05 6.22 -2.96
C LEU A 98 -1.81 6.13 -3.85
N PRO A 99 -0.69 6.73 -3.45
CA PRO A 99 -0.50 7.53 -2.23
C PRO A 99 -1.42 8.75 -2.17
N GLU A 100 -1.73 9.20 -0.96
CA GLU A 100 -2.59 10.36 -0.73
C GLU A 100 -1.96 11.63 -1.30
N ILE A 101 -2.80 12.58 -1.75
CA ILE A 101 -2.33 13.77 -2.49
C ILE A 101 -1.27 14.55 -1.71
N PHE A 102 -1.43 14.67 -0.38
CA PHE A 102 -0.47 15.42 0.45
C PHE A 102 0.87 14.68 0.66
N ALA A 103 0.89 13.35 0.52
CA ALA A 103 2.11 12.55 0.62
C ALA A 103 2.93 12.50 -0.69
N ARG A 104 2.36 12.92 -1.82
CA ARG A 104 2.96 12.79 -3.15
C ARG A 104 4.22 13.62 -3.40
N VAL A 105 4.57 14.52 -2.51
CA VAL A 105 5.86 15.22 -2.57
C VAL A 105 7.01 14.25 -2.28
N GLU A 106 6.80 13.30 -1.38
CA GLU A 106 7.79 12.32 -0.97
C GLU A 106 7.55 10.93 -1.61
N GLU A 107 6.29 10.50 -1.68
CA GLU A 107 5.86 9.23 -2.26
C GLU A 107 4.82 9.45 -3.37
N PRO A 108 5.22 9.87 -4.58
CA PRO A 108 4.26 10.21 -5.65
C PRO A 108 3.49 9.00 -6.19
N PHE A 109 4.06 7.81 -6.09
CA PHE A 109 3.51 6.55 -6.59
C PHE A 109 3.92 5.39 -5.67
N ILE A 110 3.14 4.30 -5.71
CA ILE A 110 3.53 3.02 -5.15
C ILE A 110 4.50 2.34 -6.13
N PRO A 111 5.75 2.04 -5.72
CA PRO A 111 6.71 1.47 -6.66
C PRO A 111 6.39 0.01 -6.99
N LEU A 112 6.48 -0.32 -8.28
CA LEU A 112 6.57 -1.68 -8.79
C LEU A 112 8.02 -1.97 -9.13
N LEU A 113 8.66 -2.91 -8.43
CA LEU A 113 10.06 -3.25 -8.58
C LEU A 113 10.26 -4.55 -9.35
N PRO A 114 11.42 -4.78 -10.02
CA PRO A 114 11.71 -6.04 -10.66
C PRO A 114 11.59 -7.22 -9.69
N GLY A 115 10.73 -8.16 -10.01
CA GLY A 115 10.47 -9.35 -9.20
C GLY A 115 11.45 -10.48 -9.46
N SER A 116 11.41 -11.48 -8.58
CA SER A 116 12.19 -12.72 -8.68
C SER A 116 11.30 -13.95 -8.44
N GLY A 117 11.82 -15.15 -8.64
CA GLY A 117 11.05 -16.38 -8.44
C GLY A 117 9.78 -16.42 -9.28
N LEU A 118 8.62 -16.54 -8.65
CA LEU A 118 7.30 -16.52 -9.31
C LEU A 118 7.07 -15.26 -10.17
N TRP A 119 7.66 -14.15 -9.75
CA TRP A 119 7.53 -12.83 -10.39
C TRP A 119 8.72 -12.48 -11.29
N ALA A 120 9.58 -13.41 -11.63
CA ALA A 120 10.70 -13.18 -12.55
C ALA A 120 10.19 -12.67 -13.91
N GLY A 121 10.82 -11.62 -14.44
CA GLY A 121 10.40 -10.99 -15.70
C GLY A 121 9.23 -9.99 -15.56
N LYS A 122 8.87 -9.63 -14.33
CA LYS A 122 7.79 -8.68 -14.03
C LYS A 122 8.25 -7.60 -13.07
N TYR A 123 7.63 -6.42 -13.16
CA TYR A 123 7.58 -5.45 -12.07
C TYR A 123 6.48 -5.86 -11.12
N VAL A 124 6.70 -5.83 -9.80
CA VAL A 124 5.76 -6.30 -8.79
C VAL A 124 5.72 -5.40 -7.58
N SER A 125 4.53 -5.26 -6.96
CA SER A 125 4.34 -4.54 -5.71
C SER A 125 4.84 -5.32 -4.49
N GLY A 126 4.94 -4.64 -3.33
CA GLY A 126 5.26 -5.27 -2.04
C GLY A 126 6.76 -5.53 -1.81
N LEU A 127 7.64 -5.15 -2.73
CA LEU A 127 9.09 -5.26 -2.58
C LEU A 127 9.75 -3.95 -2.11
N ALA A 128 9.06 -2.83 -2.23
CA ALA A 128 9.56 -1.53 -1.80
C ALA A 128 9.30 -1.33 -0.30
N GLU A 129 10.16 -0.52 0.30
CA GLU A 129 9.88 0.09 1.59
C GLU A 129 8.98 1.32 1.38
N GLY A 130 8.32 1.77 2.44
CA GLY A 130 7.41 2.91 2.41
C GLY A 130 6.03 2.55 2.97
N GLU A 131 5.35 3.57 3.45
CA GLU A 131 4.07 3.40 4.13
C GLU A 131 3.00 2.88 3.16
N TYR A 132 2.97 3.41 1.92
CA TYR A 132 2.00 3.03 0.90
C TYR A 132 2.36 1.73 0.15
N ALA A 133 3.59 1.25 0.24
CA ALA A 133 4.03 0.05 -0.47
C ALA A 133 3.54 -1.27 0.17
N ARG A 134 3.04 -1.22 1.40
CA ARG A 134 2.53 -2.39 2.15
C ARG A 134 1.06 -2.59 1.85
N LEU A 135 0.73 -3.32 0.80
CA LEU A 135 -0.62 -3.44 0.24
C LEU A 135 -1.55 -4.41 0.99
N THR A 136 -1.14 -4.95 2.13
CA THR A 136 -2.02 -5.80 2.93
C THR A 136 -3.21 -5.00 3.44
N ILE A 137 -4.41 -5.48 3.12
CA ILE A 137 -5.70 -4.95 3.53
C ILE A 137 -6.21 -5.81 4.68
N ALA A 138 -6.64 -5.19 5.79
CA ALA A 138 -7.27 -5.88 6.91
C ALA A 138 -8.62 -5.26 7.25
N THR A 139 -9.40 -5.88 8.11
CA THR A 139 -10.57 -5.22 8.71
C THR A 139 -10.14 -4.30 9.84
N VAL A 140 -10.96 -3.29 10.17
CA VAL A 140 -10.74 -2.49 11.40
C VAL A 140 -10.80 -3.39 12.64
N GLY A 141 -11.66 -4.42 12.65
CA GLY A 141 -11.73 -5.41 13.73
C GLY A 141 -10.45 -6.23 13.92
N TRP A 142 -9.59 -6.32 12.90
CA TRP A 142 -8.28 -6.97 13.01
C TRP A 142 -7.36 -6.26 14.02
N LEU A 143 -7.53 -4.96 14.27
CA LEU A 143 -6.71 -4.17 15.19
C LEU A 143 -6.99 -4.49 16.67
N ASP A 144 -8.18 -5.00 16.98
CA ASP A 144 -8.61 -5.24 18.36
C ASP A 144 -7.77 -6.33 19.05
N GLY A 145 -7.30 -6.04 20.25
CA GLY A 145 -6.47 -6.95 21.04
C GLY A 145 -5.03 -7.13 20.56
N ARG A 146 -4.55 -6.31 19.59
CA ARG A 146 -3.18 -6.36 19.08
C ARG A 146 -2.24 -5.40 19.82
N GLY A 147 -1.20 -4.92 19.17
CA GLY A 147 -0.23 -4.01 19.79
C GLY A 147 -0.81 -2.68 20.27
N VAL A 148 -0.02 -1.94 21.04
CA VAL A 148 -0.46 -0.65 21.62
C VAL A 148 -0.90 0.34 20.55
N GLY A 149 -0.13 0.44 19.46
CA GLY A 149 -0.42 1.36 18.35
C GLY A 149 -1.71 1.01 17.63
N GLU A 150 -1.94 -0.27 17.39
CA GLU A 150 -3.15 -0.83 16.77
C GLU A 150 -4.38 -0.60 17.63
N GLN A 151 -4.28 -0.87 18.94
CA GLN A 151 -5.38 -0.66 19.88
C GLN A 151 -5.75 0.83 20.02
N ILE A 152 -4.77 1.72 20.00
CA ILE A 152 -5.02 3.17 20.00
C ILE A 152 -5.78 3.58 18.73
N LEU A 153 -5.33 3.11 17.56
CA LEU A 153 -6.00 3.39 16.29
C LEU A 153 -7.45 2.88 16.28
N PHE A 154 -7.68 1.64 16.74
CA PHE A 154 -9.00 1.06 16.89
C PHE A 154 -9.93 1.91 17.76
N ASN A 155 -9.47 2.29 18.94
CA ASN A 155 -10.26 3.04 19.93
C ASN A 155 -10.54 4.50 19.51
N ARG A 156 -9.67 5.11 18.70
CA ARG A 156 -9.85 6.50 18.24
C ARG A 156 -10.89 6.65 17.14
N SER A 157 -11.22 5.58 16.45
CA SER A 157 -12.13 5.62 15.30
C SER A 157 -13.31 4.66 15.45
N PRO A 158 -14.07 4.73 16.57
CA PRO A 158 -15.12 3.78 16.88
C PRO A 158 -16.26 3.78 15.84
N HIS A 159 -16.39 4.85 15.07
CA HIS A 159 -17.36 4.94 13.99
C HIS A 159 -17.04 4.08 12.78
N TYR A 160 -15.80 3.57 12.65
CA TYR A 160 -15.40 2.59 11.65
C TYR A 160 -15.28 1.17 12.21
N ALA A 161 -15.30 1.00 13.53
CA ALA A 161 -15.07 -0.26 14.22
C ALA A 161 -16.35 -1.11 14.39
N GLY A 162 -17.41 -0.77 13.67
CA GLY A 162 -18.63 -1.58 13.68
C GLY A 162 -18.41 -2.97 13.10
N SER A 163 -19.21 -3.95 13.58
CA SER A 163 -19.09 -5.33 13.14
C SER A 163 -19.35 -5.50 11.64
N LEU A 164 -18.49 -6.29 10.98
CA LEU A 164 -18.66 -6.79 9.61
C LEU A 164 -19.24 -8.21 9.58
N GLU A 165 -19.74 -8.73 10.70
CA GLU A 165 -20.42 -10.02 10.71
C GLU A 165 -21.57 -10.07 9.70
N GLY A 166 -21.69 -11.19 9.01
CA GLY A 166 -22.63 -11.38 7.93
C GLY A 166 -22.22 -10.76 6.59
N SER A 167 -21.16 -9.94 6.54
CA SER A 167 -20.65 -9.38 5.31
C SER A 167 -19.58 -10.27 4.68
N THR A 168 -19.58 -10.35 3.35
CA THR A 168 -18.48 -10.87 2.53
C THR A 168 -17.97 -9.73 1.65
N VAL A 169 -16.80 -9.21 1.99
CA VAL A 169 -16.23 -8.04 1.32
C VAL A 169 -15.44 -8.46 0.10
N ALA A 170 -15.72 -7.81 -1.02
CA ALA A 170 -14.96 -7.94 -2.25
C ALA A 170 -14.45 -6.58 -2.74
N LEU A 171 -13.35 -6.63 -3.47
CA LEU A 171 -12.84 -5.53 -4.26
C LEU A 171 -13.48 -5.60 -5.64
N GLU A 172 -14.16 -4.55 -6.06
CA GLU A 172 -14.67 -4.41 -7.42
C GLU A 172 -13.72 -3.57 -8.25
N LEU A 173 -13.19 -4.15 -9.32
CA LEU A 173 -12.35 -3.46 -10.30
C LEU A 173 -13.24 -2.64 -11.24
N LEU A 174 -13.05 -1.33 -11.28
CA LEU A 174 -13.79 -0.41 -12.14
C LEU A 174 -12.99 -0.02 -13.40
N GLU A 175 -11.70 0.26 -13.22
CA GLU A 175 -10.80 0.65 -14.30
C GLU A 175 -9.38 0.17 -13.96
N ILE A 176 -8.58 -0.17 -14.99
CA ILE A 176 -7.17 -0.55 -14.82
C ILE A 176 -6.36 -0.11 -16.04
N SER A 177 -5.17 0.42 -15.82
CA SER A 177 -4.24 0.79 -16.89
C SER A 177 -3.84 -0.44 -17.71
N PRO A 178 -3.74 -0.33 -19.05
CA PRO A 178 -3.20 -1.38 -19.89
C PRO A 178 -1.82 -1.84 -19.40
N GLY A 179 -1.63 -3.15 -19.27
CA GLY A 179 -0.39 -3.75 -18.79
C GLY A 179 -0.28 -3.90 -17.27
N LEU A 180 -1.13 -3.25 -16.48
CA LEU A 180 -1.24 -3.51 -15.04
C LEU A 180 -2.16 -4.70 -14.80
N ASN A 181 -1.76 -5.59 -13.90
CA ASN A 181 -2.49 -6.80 -13.53
C ASN A 181 -2.57 -6.93 -12.00
N VAL A 182 -3.54 -7.71 -11.51
CA VAL A 182 -3.70 -8.00 -10.08
C VAL A 182 -3.83 -9.50 -9.87
N ALA A 183 -3.08 -10.03 -8.91
CA ALA A 183 -3.08 -11.44 -8.55
C ALA A 183 -3.12 -11.61 -7.02
N ASP A 184 -3.30 -12.85 -6.57
CA ASP A 184 -2.97 -13.24 -5.21
C ASP A 184 -1.45 -13.49 -5.03
N GLU A 185 -1.01 -13.75 -3.81
CA GLU A 185 0.40 -14.03 -3.51
C GLU A 185 0.93 -15.30 -4.19
N SER A 186 0.06 -16.20 -4.64
CA SER A 186 0.39 -17.41 -5.41
C SER A 186 0.45 -17.17 -6.92
N GLY A 187 0.16 -15.93 -7.37
CA GLY A 187 0.19 -15.53 -8.78
C GLY A 187 -1.10 -15.84 -9.55
N ASN A 188 -2.18 -16.25 -8.87
CA ASN A 188 -3.46 -16.45 -9.54
C ASN A 188 -4.12 -15.11 -9.83
N PRO A 189 -4.55 -14.83 -11.08
CA PRO A 189 -5.22 -13.58 -11.43
C PRO A 189 -6.52 -13.40 -10.64
N LEU A 190 -6.73 -12.24 -10.01
CA LEU A 190 -7.91 -11.97 -9.18
C LEU A 190 -9.17 -11.63 -10.00
N PHE A 191 -8.99 -11.05 -11.18
CA PHE A 191 -10.10 -10.55 -12.00
C PHE A 191 -10.26 -11.33 -13.31
N ALA A 192 -9.84 -12.61 -13.34
CA ALA A 192 -10.02 -13.50 -14.48
C ALA A 192 -11.49 -13.95 -14.61
N GLY A 193 -12.23 -13.32 -15.51
CA GLY A 193 -13.64 -13.67 -15.78
C GLY A 193 -14.67 -12.99 -14.86
N SER A 194 -14.23 -12.14 -13.92
CA SER A 194 -15.09 -11.32 -13.07
C SER A 194 -14.38 -10.01 -12.75
N ASN A 195 -15.14 -8.95 -12.49
CA ASN A 195 -14.60 -7.70 -11.93
C ASN A 195 -14.59 -7.68 -10.39
N LEU A 196 -14.87 -8.81 -9.74
CA LEU A 196 -14.95 -8.96 -8.29
C LEU A 196 -13.89 -9.93 -7.78
N ALA A 197 -13.15 -9.52 -6.74
CA ALA A 197 -12.22 -10.35 -5.99
C ALA A 197 -12.58 -10.34 -4.50
N VAL A 198 -12.89 -11.49 -3.93
CA VAL A 198 -13.24 -11.62 -2.50
C VAL A 198 -11.98 -11.39 -1.66
N LEU A 199 -12.07 -10.47 -0.69
CA LEU A 199 -11.01 -10.16 0.26
C LEU A 199 -11.17 -10.99 1.55
N GLY A 200 -12.40 -11.17 2.03
CA GLY A 200 -12.69 -11.94 3.23
C GLY A 200 -14.12 -11.78 3.73
N SER A 201 -14.45 -12.51 4.78
CA SER A 201 -15.77 -12.51 5.42
C SER A 201 -15.69 -12.33 6.92
N GLY A 202 -16.66 -11.64 7.51
CA GLY A 202 -16.76 -11.39 8.94
C GLY A 202 -15.79 -10.32 9.45
N ASN A 203 -15.54 -10.34 10.76
CA ASN A 203 -14.87 -9.24 11.47
C ASN A 203 -13.35 -9.22 11.39
N VAL A 204 -12.69 -10.37 11.20
CA VAL A 204 -11.23 -10.47 11.32
C VAL A 204 -10.66 -11.26 10.16
N TRP A 205 -10.08 -10.55 9.21
CA TRP A 205 -9.33 -11.11 8.09
C TRP A 205 -8.28 -10.11 7.60
N GLN A 206 -7.35 -10.61 6.83
CA GLN A 206 -6.41 -9.80 6.03
C GLN A 206 -6.20 -10.45 4.67
N TYR A 207 -5.87 -9.63 3.69
CA TYR A 207 -5.63 -10.04 2.32
C TYR A 207 -4.57 -9.14 1.66
N THR A 208 -3.64 -9.74 0.92
CA THR A 208 -2.58 -8.99 0.22
C THR A 208 -2.74 -9.17 -1.29
N PRO A 209 -3.30 -8.18 -2.02
CA PRO A 209 -3.26 -8.19 -3.47
C PRO A 209 -1.85 -7.89 -3.97
N VAL A 210 -1.44 -8.56 -5.03
CA VAL A 210 -0.17 -8.32 -5.71
C VAL A 210 -0.44 -7.67 -7.06
N PHE A 211 0.02 -6.42 -7.23
CA PHE A 211 -0.03 -5.72 -8.51
C PHE A 211 1.25 -5.97 -9.29
N TRP A 212 1.12 -6.22 -10.58
CA TRP A 212 2.27 -6.49 -11.41
C TRP A 212 2.08 -6.04 -12.86
N ALA A 213 3.20 -5.80 -13.53
CA ALA A 213 3.27 -5.52 -14.97
C ALA A 213 4.47 -6.26 -15.58
N ASP A 214 4.38 -6.65 -16.86
CA ASP A 214 5.54 -7.23 -17.55
C ASP A 214 6.67 -6.21 -17.70
N LEU A 215 7.94 -6.66 -17.69
CA LEU A 215 9.09 -5.76 -17.91
C LEU A 215 9.04 -5.04 -19.26
N SER A 216 8.31 -5.57 -20.25
CA SER A 216 8.07 -4.94 -21.55
C SER A 216 7.29 -3.62 -21.48
N VAL A 217 6.60 -3.34 -20.37
CA VAL A 217 5.91 -2.05 -20.12
C VAL A 217 6.94 -0.92 -20.06
N GLY A 218 8.17 -1.21 -19.63
CA GLY A 218 9.23 -0.21 -19.51
C GLY A 218 9.39 0.33 -18.10
N GLN A 219 10.40 1.19 -17.93
CA GLN A 219 10.74 1.86 -16.67
C GLN A 219 10.01 3.22 -16.59
N ASP A 220 9.75 3.68 -15.36
CA ASP A 220 9.14 4.98 -15.04
C ASP A 220 7.73 5.18 -15.65
N VAL A 221 7.01 4.08 -15.91
CA VAL A 221 5.66 4.13 -16.46
C VAL A 221 4.64 4.23 -15.35
N PRO A 222 3.80 5.29 -15.32
CA PRO A 222 2.71 5.41 -14.38
C PRO A 222 1.57 4.47 -14.77
N LEU A 223 1.05 3.76 -13.78
CA LEU A 223 -0.05 2.79 -13.91
C LEU A 223 -1.07 3.04 -12.81
N THR A 224 -2.34 2.89 -13.11
CA THR A 224 -3.43 3.17 -12.16
C THR A 224 -4.45 2.05 -12.18
N ALA A 225 -5.00 1.72 -11.03
CA ALA A 225 -6.18 0.88 -10.90
C ALA A 225 -7.23 1.56 -10.02
N LYS A 226 -8.50 1.50 -10.43
CA LYS A 226 -9.65 2.09 -9.74
C LYS A 226 -10.55 1.01 -9.20
N PHE A 227 -10.91 1.13 -7.94
CA PHE A 227 -11.70 0.15 -7.21
C PHE A 227 -12.81 0.80 -6.38
N ARG A 228 -13.74 -0.04 -5.93
CA ARG A 228 -14.56 0.20 -4.75
C ARG A 228 -14.73 -1.10 -3.95
N LEU A 229 -15.11 -0.97 -2.68
CA LEU A 229 -15.50 -2.12 -1.86
C LEU A 229 -16.98 -2.41 -2.07
N VAL A 230 -17.32 -3.69 -2.18
CA VAL A 230 -18.70 -4.17 -2.22
C VAL A 230 -18.90 -5.30 -1.21
N ASP A 231 -20.10 -5.37 -0.64
CA ASP A 231 -20.52 -6.50 0.21
C ASP A 231 -21.41 -7.43 -0.62
N LEU A 232 -20.93 -8.64 -0.86
CA LEU A 232 -21.62 -9.62 -1.68
C LEU A 232 -22.92 -10.14 -1.03
N ASN A 233 -23.05 -9.99 0.28
CA ASN A 233 -24.25 -10.40 1.03
C ASN A 233 -25.28 -9.25 1.15
N GLY A 234 -24.92 -8.03 0.72
CA GLY A 234 -25.80 -6.87 0.74
C GLY A 234 -26.13 -6.31 2.13
N VAL A 235 -25.35 -6.68 3.16
CA VAL A 235 -25.51 -6.17 4.53
C VAL A 235 -25.08 -4.70 4.61
N ARG A 236 -24.05 -4.33 3.83
CA ARG A 236 -23.48 -2.99 3.75
C ARG A 236 -23.58 -2.44 2.31
N GLN A 237 -23.76 -1.14 2.19
CA GLN A 237 -23.72 -0.48 0.89
C GLN A 237 -22.26 -0.36 0.42
N PRO A 238 -22.04 -0.29 -0.92
CA PRO A 238 -20.69 -0.12 -1.46
C PRO A 238 -20.02 1.18 -0.99
N SER A 239 -18.68 1.16 -0.91
CA SER A 239 -17.88 2.38 -0.69
C SER A 239 -17.95 3.33 -1.89
N GLY A 240 -17.46 4.56 -1.75
CA GLY A 240 -17.03 5.36 -2.86
C GLY A 240 -15.81 4.72 -3.56
N TYR A 241 -15.46 5.21 -4.74
CA TYR A 241 -14.32 4.67 -5.48
C TYR A 241 -12.99 5.27 -5.01
N PHE A 242 -11.91 4.49 -5.20
CA PHE A 242 -10.55 4.91 -4.90
C PHE A 242 -9.57 4.37 -5.94
N TYR A 243 -8.37 4.97 -5.98
CA TYR A 243 -7.32 4.60 -6.92
C TYR A 243 -6.06 4.18 -6.17
N TYR A 244 -5.38 3.18 -6.75
CA TYR A 244 -3.96 2.96 -6.50
C TYR A 244 -3.18 3.48 -7.70
N ASP A 245 -2.19 4.34 -7.43
CA ASP A 245 -1.27 4.88 -8.43
C ASP A 245 0.10 4.24 -8.25
N PHE A 246 0.53 3.52 -9.27
CA PHE A 246 1.79 2.80 -9.31
C PHE A 246 2.76 3.45 -10.29
N GLN A 247 4.05 3.16 -10.12
CA GLN A 247 5.08 3.43 -11.11
C GLN A 247 6.06 2.26 -11.18
N THR A 248 6.42 1.84 -12.39
CA THR A 248 7.50 0.87 -12.61
C THR A 248 8.84 1.54 -12.31
N VAL A 249 9.64 0.95 -11.42
CA VAL A 249 10.92 1.51 -10.99
C VAL A 249 12.00 0.45 -11.11
N VAL A 250 13.11 0.80 -11.72
CA VAL A 250 14.34 -0.01 -11.66
C VAL A 250 15.26 0.65 -10.64
N PRO A 251 15.55 -0.01 -9.50
CA PRO A 251 16.52 0.52 -8.56
C PRO A 251 17.85 0.76 -9.26
N GLU A 252 18.49 1.88 -9.00
CA GLU A 252 19.83 2.13 -9.53
C GLU A 252 20.75 0.96 -9.15
N PRO A 253 21.49 0.40 -10.11
CA PRO A 253 22.36 -0.74 -9.81
C PRO A 253 23.33 -0.35 -8.70
N ALA A 254 23.39 -1.17 -7.65
CA ALA A 254 24.40 -1.03 -6.58
C ALA A 254 25.84 -0.96 -7.14
N SER A 255 26.04 -1.38 -8.39
CA SER A 255 27.24 -1.19 -9.20
C SER A 255 27.64 0.28 -9.38
N LEU A 256 26.72 1.25 -9.46
CA LEU A 256 27.05 2.68 -9.52
C LEU A 256 27.63 3.17 -8.18
N ILE A 257 27.09 2.70 -7.07
CA ILE A 257 27.61 3.00 -5.73
C ILE A 257 28.97 2.32 -5.55
N ALA A 258 29.11 1.07 -5.95
CA ALA A 258 30.38 0.33 -5.91
C ALA A 258 31.44 0.96 -6.83
N LEU A 259 31.07 1.41 -8.02
CA LEU A 259 31.95 2.12 -8.93
C LEU A 259 32.39 3.48 -8.34
N GLY A 260 31.45 4.25 -7.77
CA GLY A 260 31.75 5.52 -7.11
C GLY A 260 32.69 5.35 -5.93
N THR A 261 32.45 4.38 -5.06
CA THR A 261 33.34 4.06 -3.92
C THR A 261 34.67 3.48 -4.36
N GLY A 262 34.70 2.64 -5.39
CA GLY A 262 35.92 2.12 -6.01
C GLY A 262 36.82 3.24 -6.58
N LEU A 263 36.23 4.14 -7.36
CA LEU A 263 36.95 5.30 -7.92
C LEU A 263 37.49 6.26 -6.84
N ALA A 264 36.68 6.50 -5.79
CA ALA A 264 37.14 7.30 -4.64
C ALA A 264 38.29 6.65 -3.90
N GLY A 265 38.24 5.32 -3.72
CA GLY A 265 39.35 4.52 -3.13
C GLY A 265 40.60 4.59 -3.96
N PHE A 266 40.52 4.43 -5.28
CA PHE A 266 41.68 4.59 -6.19
C PHE A 266 42.27 6.01 -6.17
N ALA A 267 41.44 7.04 -6.11
CA ALA A 267 41.90 8.42 -6.02
C ALA A 267 42.65 8.69 -4.67
N ALA A 268 42.18 8.12 -3.58
CA ALA A 268 42.80 8.21 -2.27
C ALA A 268 44.19 7.49 -2.22
N LEU A 269 44.26 6.29 -2.82
CA LEU A 269 45.52 5.53 -2.92
C LEU A 269 46.59 6.26 -3.76
N ARG A 270 46.15 6.87 -4.88
CA ARG A 270 47.07 7.63 -5.75
C ARG A 270 47.62 8.89 -5.10
N ARG A 271 46.90 9.49 -4.15
CA ARG A 271 47.40 10.63 -3.34
C ARG A 271 48.43 10.22 -2.30
N ARG A 272 48.33 9.02 -1.72
CA ARG A 272 49.29 8.50 -0.74
C ARG A 272 50.63 8.06 -1.34
N GLY A 273 50.68 7.71 -2.61
CA GLY A 273 51.92 7.31 -3.29
C GLY A 273 52.76 8.46 -3.84
N ARG A 274 52.41 9.72 -3.57
CA ARG A 274 53.16 10.92 -3.99
C ARG A 274 53.82 11.71 -2.86
N VAL A 275 53.98 11.12 -1.70
CA VAL A 275 54.74 11.69 -0.58
C VAL A 275 56.06 10.96 -0.46
#